data_2bd0474f6218562989e3086b70938cbd
#
_entry.id   2bd0474f6218562989e3086b70938cbd
#
_cell.length_a   1.000
_cell.length_b   1.000
_cell.length_c   1.000
_cell.angle_alpha   90.00
_cell.angle_beta   90.00
_cell.angle_gamma   90.00
#
_symmetry.space_group_name_H-M   'P 1'
#
loop_
_entity.id
_entity.type
_entity.pdbx_description
1 polymer ?
#
loop_
_entity_poly.entity_id
_entity_poly.type
_entity_poly.pdbx_seq_one_letter_code
_entity_poly.pdbx_strand_id
1 'polypeptide(L)'
;PEMAFRILKSVLNNYTSISDYIIPNVVLETLQQPQVSGVPSNQIPTKKYAATAFLAAALAMAALIGLFSFLRDTVKNEAEFTRKIDADLLGVVYHEKKKKNSSMLITNPARSFLYVESLKRIASRVRGRLDRKGGKVLLVTSVAENEGKSTLAANLALALAEEQNRVLLLDCDFRQPALHKIFEIPEKDGKDFGKVVLGKESASGVFEKYKDTNVYTGICRNRLEEPSLAIGGEIFHRILETCRTNMDYIILDTPPMGMTADAEELAEYADAAVLSVRQDGVLTRDINDAIDALNQKEEKVIGCVFGNVYPGFGERIGNSYGYGYGYGLSLIHISE
;
A
#
# COMPACT_ATOMS: atom_id res chain seq x y z
N PRO A 1 -16.25 -41.84 -44.44
CA PRO A 1 -17.63 -41.71 -44.92
C PRO A 1 -17.72 -41.85 -46.45
N GLU A 2 -16.92 -41.13 -47.22
CA GLU A 2 -16.94 -41.19 -48.69
C GLU A 2 -16.64 -42.57 -49.29
N MET A 3 -15.70 -43.29 -48.70
CA MET A 3 -15.34 -44.60 -49.16
C MET A 3 -16.47 -45.61 -48.95
N ALA A 4 -17.11 -45.57 -47.79
CA ALA A 4 -18.29 -46.41 -47.51
C ALA A 4 -19.48 -46.07 -48.40
N PHE A 5 -19.68 -44.76 -48.70
CA PHE A 5 -20.69 -44.31 -49.66
C PHE A 5 -20.39 -44.82 -51.07
N ARG A 6 -19.15 -44.74 -51.55
CA ARG A 6 -18.75 -45.24 -52.88
C ARG A 6 -18.93 -46.74 -52.99
N ILE A 7 -18.60 -47.49 -51.95
CA ILE A 7 -18.82 -48.96 -51.91
C ILE A 7 -20.31 -49.26 -51.96
N LEU A 8 -21.14 -48.59 -51.14
CA LEU A 8 -22.56 -48.82 -51.10
C LEU A 8 -23.25 -48.48 -52.44
N LYS A 9 -22.86 -47.38 -53.06
CA LYS A 9 -23.36 -46.98 -54.37
C LYS A 9 -22.92 -47.97 -55.48
N SER A 10 -21.71 -48.47 -55.43
CA SER A 10 -21.23 -49.48 -56.35
C SER A 10 -21.97 -50.80 -56.19
N VAL A 11 -22.23 -51.23 -54.96
CA VAL A 11 -23.03 -52.45 -54.67
C VAL A 11 -24.44 -52.28 -55.18
N LEU A 12 -25.11 -51.14 -54.91
CA LEU A 12 -26.44 -50.86 -55.36
C LEU A 12 -26.57 -50.85 -56.90
N ASN A 13 -25.59 -50.21 -57.60
CA ASN A 13 -25.58 -50.18 -59.06
C ASN A 13 -25.37 -51.55 -59.71
N ASN A 14 -24.56 -52.42 -59.12
CA ASN A 14 -24.32 -53.75 -59.61
C ASN A 14 -25.41 -54.75 -59.19
N TYR A 15 -26.09 -54.51 -58.05
CA TYR A 15 -27.10 -55.39 -57.54
C TYR A 15 -28.36 -55.44 -58.43
N THR A 16 -28.78 -54.28 -58.97
CA THR A 16 -29.93 -54.21 -59.88
C THR A 16 -29.72 -55.09 -61.14
N SER A 17 -28.57 -55.09 -61.75
CA SER A 17 -28.25 -55.91 -62.91
C SER A 17 -28.11 -57.41 -62.64
N ILE A 18 -27.68 -57.77 -61.42
CA ILE A 18 -27.57 -59.13 -60.93
C ILE A 18 -28.94 -59.68 -60.51
N SER A 19 -29.75 -58.88 -59.92
CA SER A 19 -31.10 -59.22 -59.45
C SER A 19 -32.01 -59.60 -60.61
N ASP A 20 -31.95 -58.86 -61.71
CA ASP A 20 -32.73 -59.20 -62.95
C ASP A 20 -32.37 -60.53 -63.54
N TYR A 21 -31.11 -60.98 -63.29
CA TYR A 21 -30.62 -62.26 -63.80
C TYR A 21 -31.02 -63.45 -62.89
N ILE A 22 -31.07 -63.24 -61.55
CA ILE A 22 -31.33 -64.29 -60.58
C ILE A 22 -32.82 -64.48 -60.29
N ILE A 23 -33.61 -63.39 -60.34
CA ILE A 23 -35.05 -63.40 -59.99
C ILE A 23 -35.80 -62.56 -61.06
N PRO A 24 -36.20 -63.13 -62.21
CA PRO A 24 -36.92 -62.40 -63.20
C PRO A 24 -38.27 -61.94 -62.73
N ASN A 25 -38.65 -60.73 -63.05
CA ASN A 25 -39.91 -60.00 -62.64
C ASN A 25 -40.01 -59.44 -61.22
N VAL A 26 -38.88 -59.26 -60.56
CA VAL A 26 -38.88 -58.48 -59.28
C VAL A 26 -38.28 -57.10 -59.53
N VAL A 27 -39.06 -56.06 -59.36
CA VAL A 27 -38.57 -54.68 -59.41
C VAL A 27 -38.13 -54.26 -57.97
N LEU A 28 -36.84 -54.07 -57.84
CA LEU A 28 -36.29 -53.51 -56.59
C LEU A 28 -36.35 -52.02 -56.61
N GLU A 29 -37.19 -51.46 -55.75
CA GLU A 29 -37.31 -50.00 -55.57
C GLU A 29 -36.44 -49.55 -54.38
N THR A 30 -35.57 -48.58 -54.60
CA THR A 30 -34.74 -48.00 -53.55
C THR A 30 -35.58 -47.09 -52.69
N LEU A 31 -35.94 -47.51 -51.49
CA LEU A 31 -36.72 -46.77 -50.53
C LEU A 31 -36.04 -45.45 -50.11
N GLN A 32 -34.72 -45.41 -50.09
CA GLN A 32 -33.95 -44.26 -49.73
C GLN A 32 -32.60 -44.25 -50.39
N GLN A 33 -32.27 -43.20 -51.12
CA GLN A 33 -30.95 -43.07 -51.73
C GLN A 33 -29.90 -42.76 -50.65
N PRO A 34 -28.71 -43.45 -50.65
CA PRO A 34 -27.66 -43.16 -49.70
C PRO A 34 -27.17 -41.72 -49.90
N GLN A 35 -27.20 -40.95 -48.86
CA GLN A 35 -26.68 -39.57 -48.83
C GLN A 35 -25.47 -39.50 -47.88
N VAL A 36 -24.42 -38.80 -48.28
CA VAL A 36 -23.31 -38.46 -47.44
C VAL A 36 -23.74 -37.27 -46.59
N SER A 37 -23.88 -37.46 -45.29
CA SER A 37 -24.10 -36.35 -44.36
C SER A 37 -22.88 -35.40 -44.47
N GLY A 38 -23.08 -34.16 -44.85
CA GLY A 38 -22.05 -33.12 -44.83
C GLY A 38 -21.53 -32.76 -43.45
N VAL A 39 -22.15 -33.32 -42.42
CA VAL A 39 -21.79 -33.09 -41.02
C VAL A 39 -21.37 -34.42 -40.39
N PRO A 40 -20.19 -34.51 -39.80
CA PRO A 40 -19.75 -35.73 -39.10
C PRO A 40 -20.78 -36.17 -38.06
N SER A 41 -21.16 -37.44 -38.05
CA SER A 41 -22.14 -37.99 -37.07
C SER A 41 -21.59 -37.97 -35.63
N ASN A 42 -20.27 -37.86 -35.50
CA ASN A 42 -19.60 -37.71 -34.19
C ASN A 42 -18.99 -36.31 -34.08
N GLN A 43 -19.84 -35.30 -33.92
CA GLN A 43 -19.38 -33.94 -33.63
C GLN A 43 -18.88 -33.85 -32.19
N ILE A 44 -17.55 -33.68 -32.05
CA ILE A 44 -16.98 -33.36 -30.75
C ILE A 44 -17.54 -31.97 -30.34
N PRO A 45 -18.22 -31.82 -29.19
CA PRO A 45 -18.78 -30.55 -28.78
C PRO A 45 -17.65 -29.60 -28.29
N THR A 46 -16.84 -29.10 -29.21
CA THR A 46 -15.66 -28.27 -28.98
C THR A 46 -15.94 -27.07 -28.09
N LYS A 47 -17.12 -26.45 -28.25
CA LYS A 47 -17.57 -25.31 -27.41
C LYS A 47 -17.72 -25.72 -25.93
N LYS A 48 -18.24 -26.92 -25.65
CA LYS A 48 -18.39 -27.43 -24.26
C LYS A 48 -17.01 -27.73 -23.66
N TYR A 49 -16.12 -28.40 -24.40
CA TYR A 49 -14.77 -28.66 -23.91
C TYR A 49 -13.94 -27.39 -23.74
N ALA A 50 -14.08 -26.41 -24.64
CA ALA A 50 -13.44 -25.12 -24.49
C ALA A 50 -13.93 -24.37 -23.25
N ALA A 51 -15.24 -24.37 -22.99
CA ALA A 51 -15.81 -23.74 -21.81
C ALA A 51 -15.38 -24.43 -20.50
N THR A 52 -15.37 -25.76 -20.47
CA THR A 52 -14.91 -26.51 -19.28
C THR A 52 -13.42 -26.33 -19.03
N ALA A 53 -12.59 -26.33 -20.08
CA ALA A 53 -11.16 -26.08 -19.97
C ALA A 53 -10.87 -24.64 -19.47
N PHE A 54 -11.60 -23.64 -19.97
CA PHE A 54 -11.50 -22.28 -19.50
C PHE A 54 -11.87 -22.15 -18.02
N LEU A 55 -12.99 -22.77 -17.60
CA LEU A 55 -13.41 -22.76 -16.21
C LEU A 55 -12.39 -23.43 -15.28
N ALA A 56 -11.87 -24.59 -15.70
CA ALA A 56 -10.83 -25.29 -14.94
C ALA A 56 -9.54 -24.47 -14.81
N ALA A 57 -9.10 -23.83 -15.89
CA ALA A 57 -7.94 -22.94 -15.88
C ALA A 57 -8.17 -21.70 -14.97
N ALA A 58 -9.36 -21.12 -15.01
CA ALA A 58 -9.71 -19.98 -14.14
C ALA A 58 -9.70 -20.39 -12.65
N LEU A 59 -10.26 -21.56 -12.31
CA LEU A 59 -10.23 -22.11 -10.95
C LEU A 59 -8.81 -22.42 -10.48
N ALA A 60 -7.97 -23.03 -11.35
CA ALA A 60 -6.57 -23.28 -11.04
C ALA A 60 -5.79 -21.98 -10.80
N MET A 61 -6.01 -20.97 -11.64
CA MET A 61 -5.39 -19.67 -11.45
C MET A 61 -5.84 -19.00 -10.16
N ALA A 62 -7.13 -19.03 -9.85
CA ALA A 62 -7.65 -18.48 -8.59
C ALA A 62 -7.08 -19.21 -7.37
N ALA A 63 -6.93 -20.54 -7.44
CA ALA A 63 -6.30 -21.33 -6.38
C ALA A 63 -4.81 -20.98 -6.20
N LEU A 64 -4.07 -20.78 -7.29
CA LEU A 64 -2.67 -20.34 -7.24
C LEU A 64 -2.54 -18.96 -6.62
N ILE A 65 -3.36 -18.00 -7.05
CA ILE A 65 -3.36 -16.64 -6.47
C ILE A 65 -3.69 -16.69 -4.97
N GLY A 66 -4.69 -17.49 -4.58
CA GLY A 66 -5.06 -17.71 -3.19
C GLY A 66 -3.92 -18.30 -2.36
N LEU A 67 -3.23 -19.31 -2.91
CA LEU A 67 -2.07 -19.94 -2.28
C LEU A 67 -0.91 -18.95 -2.10
N PHE A 68 -0.56 -18.19 -3.14
CA PHE A 68 0.47 -17.15 -3.04
C PHE A 68 0.11 -16.07 -2.02
N SER A 69 -1.16 -15.63 -2.01
CA SER A 69 -1.63 -14.64 -1.02
C SER A 69 -1.61 -15.18 0.42
N PHE A 70 -1.85 -16.48 0.59
CA PHE A 70 -1.79 -17.12 1.90
C PHE A 70 -0.36 -17.32 2.41
N LEU A 71 0.57 -17.68 1.50
CA LEU A 71 1.99 -17.89 1.82
C LEU A 71 2.74 -16.58 2.09
N ARG A 72 2.19 -15.44 1.64
CA ARG A 72 2.79 -14.14 1.85
C ARG A 72 2.51 -13.68 3.29
N ASP A 73 3.53 -13.71 4.15
CA ASP A 73 3.42 -13.29 5.55
C ASP A 73 3.49 -11.77 5.67
N THR A 74 2.37 -11.11 5.34
CA THR A 74 2.15 -9.68 5.48
C THR A 74 1.16 -9.37 6.58
N VAL A 75 1.09 -8.13 7.04
CA VAL A 75 0.11 -7.69 8.03
C VAL A 75 -1.17 -7.25 7.33
N LYS A 76 -2.26 -7.97 7.57
CA LYS A 76 -3.55 -7.76 6.90
C LYS A 76 -4.58 -7.01 7.74
N ASN A 77 -4.45 -7.03 9.06
CA ASN A 77 -5.37 -6.38 9.99
C ASN A 77 -4.67 -6.01 11.31
N GLU A 78 -5.36 -5.25 12.15
CA GLU A 78 -4.84 -4.76 13.43
C GLU A 78 -4.49 -5.89 14.42
N ALA A 79 -5.28 -6.96 14.43
CA ALA A 79 -5.03 -8.12 15.32
C ALA A 79 -3.76 -8.87 14.90
N GLU A 80 -3.52 -9.01 13.59
CA GLU A 80 -2.26 -9.57 13.07
C GLU A 80 -1.08 -8.66 13.36
N PHE A 81 -1.27 -7.34 13.23
CA PHE A 81 -0.25 -6.35 13.55
C PHE A 81 0.26 -6.56 14.97
N THR A 82 -0.64 -6.49 15.97
CA THR A 82 -0.29 -6.63 17.39
C THR A 82 0.34 -7.98 17.74
N ARG A 83 0.05 -9.02 16.97
CA ARG A 83 0.61 -10.36 17.21
C ARG A 83 1.97 -10.59 16.57
N LYS A 84 2.26 -9.95 15.41
CA LYS A 84 3.41 -10.27 14.57
C LYS A 84 4.49 -9.21 14.58
N ILE A 85 4.18 -7.98 14.96
CA ILE A 85 5.11 -6.86 14.93
C ILE A 85 5.63 -6.59 16.33
N ASP A 86 6.96 -6.48 16.44
CA ASP A 86 7.68 -6.30 17.70
C ASP A 86 7.74 -4.82 18.14
N ALA A 87 6.66 -4.08 17.89
CA ALA A 87 6.50 -2.71 18.33
C ALA A 87 5.03 -2.37 18.58
N ASP A 88 4.79 -1.40 19.44
CA ASP A 88 3.44 -0.94 19.79
C ASP A 88 2.72 -0.30 18.60
N LEU A 89 1.44 -0.60 18.45
CA LEU A 89 0.57 0.06 17.48
C LEU A 89 0.11 1.43 18.03
N LEU A 90 0.62 2.50 17.42
CA LEU A 90 0.23 3.88 17.78
C LEU A 90 -1.17 4.23 17.27
N GLY A 91 -1.60 3.61 16.19
CA GLY A 91 -2.94 3.76 15.67
C GLY A 91 -3.07 3.30 14.24
N VAL A 92 -4.32 3.32 13.78
CA VAL A 92 -4.71 2.88 12.42
C VAL A 92 -5.20 4.08 11.64
N VAL A 93 -4.71 4.23 10.41
CA VAL A 93 -5.18 5.21 9.44
C VAL A 93 -5.91 4.46 8.33
N TYR A 94 -7.22 4.64 8.27
CA TYR A 94 -8.05 4.00 7.26
C TYR A 94 -7.81 4.60 5.87
N HIS A 95 -8.06 3.78 4.85
CA HIS A 95 -7.94 4.20 3.46
C HIS A 95 -8.85 5.39 3.16
N GLU A 96 -8.23 6.47 2.74
CA GLU A 96 -8.92 7.69 2.32
C GLU A 96 -8.75 7.90 0.81
N LYS A 97 -9.84 8.10 0.08
CA LYS A 97 -9.76 8.30 -1.37
C LYS A 97 -9.14 9.66 -1.70
N LYS A 98 -7.99 9.62 -2.35
CA LYS A 98 -7.37 10.84 -2.89
C LYS A 98 -8.18 11.31 -4.10
N LYS A 99 -8.88 12.45 -3.97
CA LYS A 99 -9.47 13.14 -5.13
C LYS A 99 -8.36 13.80 -5.94
N LYS A 100 -8.52 13.87 -7.26
CA LYS A 100 -7.58 14.56 -8.14
C LYS A 100 -7.40 16.02 -7.68
N ASN A 101 -6.17 16.48 -7.54
CA ASN A 101 -5.81 17.82 -7.03
C ASN A 101 -6.29 18.14 -5.60
N SER A 102 -6.27 17.16 -4.70
CA SER A 102 -6.64 17.40 -3.29
C SER A 102 -5.56 16.81 -2.38
N SER A 103 -4.97 17.64 -1.52
CA SER A 103 -3.95 17.18 -0.55
C SER A 103 -4.53 16.24 0.49
N MET A 104 -3.69 15.34 1.02
CA MET A 104 -4.04 14.41 2.09
C MET A 104 -3.76 14.98 3.48
N LEU A 105 -3.68 16.30 3.60
CA LEU A 105 -3.45 16.97 4.88
C LEU A 105 -4.74 17.07 5.70
N ILE A 106 -4.59 16.99 7.03
CA ILE A 106 -5.71 17.12 7.99
C ILE A 106 -6.39 18.49 7.93
N THR A 107 -5.68 19.51 7.44
CA THR A 107 -6.21 20.86 7.23
C THR A 107 -7.13 20.98 6.00
N ASN A 108 -7.17 19.94 5.16
CA ASN A 108 -8.03 19.93 4.00
C ASN A 108 -9.47 19.54 4.37
N PRO A 109 -10.47 20.44 4.20
CA PRO A 109 -11.85 20.17 4.61
C PRO A 109 -12.52 19.03 3.82
N ALA A 110 -11.91 18.57 2.72
CA ALA A 110 -12.42 17.44 1.94
C ALA A 110 -12.07 16.07 2.53
N ARG A 111 -11.30 16.03 3.63
CA ARG A 111 -10.94 14.77 4.32
C ARG A 111 -12.05 14.32 5.25
N SER A 112 -12.22 13.00 5.38
CA SER A 112 -13.22 12.45 6.29
C SER A 112 -12.85 12.76 7.75
N PHE A 113 -13.87 12.92 8.59
CA PHE A 113 -13.69 13.12 10.04
C PHE A 113 -12.87 11.98 10.66
N LEU A 114 -13.15 10.74 10.25
CA LEU A 114 -12.44 9.56 10.77
C LEU A 114 -10.93 9.60 10.45
N TYR A 115 -10.57 10.01 9.23
CA TYR A 115 -9.18 10.16 8.82
C TYR A 115 -8.46 11.23 9.65
N VAL A 116 -9.05 12.41 9.78
CA VAL A 116 -8.49 13.51 10.56
C VAL A 116 -8.34 13.14 12.03
N GLU A 117 -9.38 12.57 12.62
CA GLU A 117 -9.40 12.20 14.03
C GLU A 117 -8.40 11.07 14.36
N SER A 118 -8.23 10.10 13.46
CA SER A 118 -7.23 9.05 13.63
C SER A 118 -5.81 9.61 13.68
N LEU A 119 -5.48 10.54 12.80
CA LEU A 119 -4.16 11.18 12.77
C LEU A 119 -3.90 12.06 14.00
N LYS A 120 -4.91 12.80 14.48
CA LYS A 120 -4.81 13.58 15.74
C LYS A 120 -4.58 12.69 16.96
N ARG A 121 -5.26 11.55 17.05
CA ARG A 121 -5.02 10.56 18.12
C ARG A 121 -3.63 9.96 18.06
N ILE A 122 -3.14 9.65 16.86
CA ILE A 122 -1.78 9.17 16.67
C ILE A 122 -0.78 10.23 17.11
N ALA A 123 -0.95 11.50 16.70
CA ALA A 123 -0.09 12.61 17.09
C ALA A 123 -0.05 12.79 18.63
N SER A 124 -1.19 12.71 19.32
CA SER A 124 -1.26 12.76 20.77
C SER A 124 -0.49 11.62 21.45
N ARG A 125 -0.58 10.39 20.92
CA ARG A 125 0.19 9.24 21.43
C ARG A 125 1.69 9.38 21.17
N VAL A 126 2.06 9.83 19.98
CA VAL A 126 3.46 10.13 19.61
C VAL A 126 4.03 11.18 20.57
N ARG A 127 3.34 12.30 20.76
CA ARG A 127 3.75 13.34 21.69
C ARG A 127 3.96 12.79 23.10
N GLY A 128 2.95 12.11 23.66
CA GLY A 128 3.05 11.59 25.03
C GLY A 128 4.19 10.58 25.23
N ARG A 129 4.62 9.87 24.17
CA ARG A 129 5.79 8.98 24.22
C ARG A 129 7.11 9.73 24.06
N LEU A 130 7.15 10.71 23.17
CA LEU A 130 8.32 11.55 22.94
C LEU A 130 8.64 12.40 24.17
N ASP A 131 7.61 13.02 24.77
CA ASP A 131 7.75 13.83 25.99
C ASP A 131 8.25 12.99 27.18
N ARG A 132 7.78 11.76 27.34
CA ARG A 132 8.28 10.83 28.39
C ARG A 132 9.76 10.48 28.23
N LYS A 133 10.26 10.50 27.02
CA LYS A 133 11.70 10.35 26.73
C LYS A 133 12.49 11.65 26.92
N GLY A 134 11.83 12.78 27.16
CA GLY A 134 12.46 14.12 27.15
C GLY A 134 12.96 14.51 25.76
N GLY A 135 12.47 13.86 24.72
CA GLY A 135 12.90 14.05 23.34
C GLY A 135 12.13 15.15 22.61
N LYS A 136 12.74 15.68 21.55
CA LYS A 136 12.14 16.67 20.64
C LYS A 136 12.19 16.25 19.19
N VAL A 137 13.14 15.39 18.81
CA VAL A 137 13.39 15.00 17.41
C VAL A 137 12.76 13.63 17.15
N LEU A 138 11.77 13.61 16.27
CA LEU A 138 11.06 12.43 15.83
C LEU A 138 11.47 12.07 14.41
N LEU A 139 11.95 10.86 14.20
CA LEU A 139 12.17 10.28 12.89
C LEU A 139 10.90 9.56 12.42
N VAL A 140 10.48 9.82 11.19
CA VAL A 140 9.37 9.11 10.54
C VAL A 140 9.89 8.43 9.29
N THR A 141 9.81 7.10 9.28
CA THR A 141 10.30 6.26 8.17
C THR A 141 9.30 5.16 7.81
N SER A 142 9.68 4.31 6.86
CA SER A 142 8.95 3.11 6.43
C SER A 142 9.94 2.04 5.97
N VAL A 143 9.47 0.81 5.74
CA VAL A 143 10.32 -0.24 5.15
C VAL A 143 10.43 -0.05 3.64
N ALA A 144 9.30 0.21 2.96
CA ALA A 144 9.25 0.38 1.52
C ALA A 144 8.69 1.74 1.10
N GLU A 145 8.84 2.03 -0.19
CA GLU A 145 8.20 3.20 -0.80
C GLU A 145 6.67 3.11 -0.76
N ASN A 146 6.01 4.27 -0.82
CA ASN A 146 4.54 4.37 -0.88
C ASN A 146 3.79 3.79 0.35
N GLU A 147 4.44 3.67 1.49
CA GLU A 147 3.81 3.31 2.76
C GLU A 147 3.23 4.52 3.52
N GLY A 148 3.32 5.70 2.94
CA GLY A 148 2.68 6.91 3.46
C GLY A 148 3.51 7.69 4.50
N LYS A 149 4.80 7.41 4.68
CA LYS A 149 5.71 8.07 5.63
C LYS A 149 5.66 9.60 5.59
N SER A 150 5.85 10.19 4.42
CA SER A 150 5.87 11.66 4.25
C SER A 150 4.50 12.30 4.51
N THR A 151 3.41 11.61 4.11
CA THR A 151 2.04 12.04 4.44
C THR A 151 1.79 11.96 5.94
N LEU A 152 2.28 10.93 6.60
CA LEU A 152 2.21 10.78 8.06
C LEU A 152 3.01 11.88 8.75
N ALA A 153 4.27 12.10 8.36
CA ALA A 153 5.13 13.14 8.92
C ALA A 153 4.48 14.54 8.81
N ALA A 154 3.94 14.89 7.64
CA ALA A 154 3.25 16.15 7.41
C ALA A 154 2.01 16.31 8.31
N ASN A 155 1.20 15.27 8.44
CA ASN A 155 0.01 15.31 9.28
C ASN A 155 0.31 15.30 10.78
N LEU A 156 1.36 14.59 11.21
CA LEU A 156 1.86 14.66 12.59
C LEU A 156 2.32 16.08 12.94
N ALA A 157 3.08 16.72 12.02
CA ALA A 157 3.52 18.10 12.21
C ALA A 157 2.34 19.06 12.38
N LEU A 158 1.34 18.95 11.52
CA LEU A 158 0.14 19.78 11.61
C LEU A 158 -0.67 19.53 12.88
N ALA A 159 -0.87 18.26 13.26
CA ALA A 159 -1.62 17.92 14.45
C ALA A 159 -0.92 18.36 15.74
N LEU A 160 0.40 18.21 15.83
CA LEU A 160 1.18 18.70 16.98
C LEU A 160 1.16 20.23 17.09
N ALA A 161 1.15 20.92 15.94
CA ALA A 161 1.12 22.39 15.89
C ALA A 161 -0.25 22.98 16.30
N GLU A 162 -1.35 22.24 16.23
CA GLU A 162 -2.69 22.70 16.68
C GLU A 162 -2.70 23.08 18.17
N GLU A 163 -1.83 22.46 18.99
CA GLU A 163 -1.70 22.74 20.41
C GLU A 163 -0.72 23.88 20.73
N GLN A 164 -0.54 24.82 19.82
CA GLN A 164 0.35 25.97 19.90
C GLN A 164 1.86 25.64 19.94
N ASN A 165 2.24 24.37 19.70
CA ASN A 165 3.64 23.99 19.62
C ASN A 165 4.27 24.51 18.32
N ARG A 166 5.53 24.93 18.39
CA ARG A 166 6.37 25.24 17.22
C ARG A 166 6.96 23.95 16.72
N VAL A 167 6.51 23.53 15.55
CA VAL A 167 6.93 22.24 14.95
C VAL A 167 7.73 22.52 13.68
N LEU A 168 8.94 21.94 13.61
CA LEU A 168 9.75 21.96 12.41
C LEU A 168 9.63 20.61 11.70
N LEU A 169 9.29 20.61 10.42
CA LEU A 169 9.27 19.44 9.56
C LEU A 169 10.38 19.55 8.52
N LEU A 170 11.31 18.60 8.51
CA LEU A 170 12.43 18.55 7.57
C LEU A 170 12.24 17.42 6.57
N ASP A 171 12.36 17.75 5.28
CA ASP A 171 12.42 16.79 4.18
C ASP A 171 13.86 16.25 4.08
N CYS A 172 14.09 15.12 4.74
CA CYS A 172 15.37 14.41 4.74
C CYS A 172 15.38 13.22 3.77
N ASP A 173 14.31 13.00 3.00
CA ASP A 173 14.33 12.08 1.87
C ASP A 173 14.98 12.77 0.65
N PHE A 174 16.29 12.99 0.74
CA PHE A 174 17.07 13.64 -0.31
C PHE A 174 17.13 12.84 -1.63
N ARG A 175 16.66 11.58 -1.61
CA ARG A 175 16.59 10.72 -2.81
C ARG A 175 15.30 10.92 -3.58
N GLN A 176 14.17 11.03 -2.87
CA GLN A 176 12.84 11.20 -3.46
C GLN A 176 12.02 12.21 -2.64
N PRO A 177 12.41 13.50 -2.63
CA PRO A 177 11.73 14.51 -1.83
C PRO A 177 10.26 14.63 -2.23
N ALA A 178 9.38 14.65 -1.23
CA ALA A 178 7.94 14.59 -1.45
C ALA A 178 7.16 15.70 -0.76
N LEU A 179 7.71 16.35 0.27
CA LEU A 179 6.97 17.31 1.08
C LEU A 179 6.51 18.52 0.28
N HIS A 180 7.28 18.99 -0.72
CA HIS A 180 6.87 20.08 -1.61
C HIS A 180 5.53 19.79 -2.33
N LYS A 181 5.32 18.51 -2.75
CA LYS A 181 4.06 18.07 -3.39
C LYS A 181 2.93 17.90 -2.39
N ILE A 182 3.24 17.44 -1.17
CA ILE A 182 2.24 17.20 -0.11
C ILE A 182 1.67 18.53 0.39
N PHE A 183 2.52 19.53 0.58
CA PHE A 183 2.12 20.87 1.01
C PHE A 183 1.69 21.79 -0.14
N GLU A 184 1.74 21.29 -1.39
CA GLU A 184 1.39 22.06 -2.60
C GLU A 184 2.22 23.36 -2.72
N ILE A 185 3.50 23.31 -2.33
CA ILE A 185 4.44 24.43 -2.40
C ILE A 185 5.01 24.48 -3.83
N PRO A 186 4.95 25.65 -4.52
CA PRO A 186 5.52 25.80 -5.86
C PRO A 186 7.02 25.53 -5.89
N GLU A 187 7.50 24.90 -6.98
CA GLU A 187 8.93 24.54 -7.12
C GLU A 187 9.88 25.72 -7.08
N LYS A 188 9.40 26.92 -7.45
CA LYS A 188 10.23 28.13 -7.56
C LYS A 188 10.23 28.99 -6.30
N ASP A 189 9.38 28.71 -5.33
CA ASP A 189 9.24 29.54 -4.14
C ASP A 189 10.14 29.02 -3.00
N GLY A 190 10.94 29.92 -2.42
CA GLY A 190 11.77 29.65 -1.26
C GLY A 190 13.08 28.92 -1.55
N LYS A 191 13.84 28.68 -0.50
CA LYS A 191 15.16 28.01 -0.54
C LYS A 191 15.02 26.50 -0.57
N ASP A 192 16.03 25.83 -1.11
CA ASP A 192 16.14 24.39 -1.15
C ASP A 192 16.93 23.87 0.05
N PHE A 193 16.27 23.20 0.99
CA PHE A 193 16.90 22.63 2.18
C PHE A 193 18.05 21.67 1.82
N GLY A 194 17.90 20.88 0.77
CA GLY A 194 18.96 20.00 0.28
C GLY A 194 20.23 20.76 -0.13
N LYS A 195 20.10 21.93 -0.74
CA LYS A 195 21.26 22.77 -1.10
C LYS A 195 21.89 23.44 0.12
N VAL A 196 21.08 23.80 1.11
CA VAL A 196 21.56 24.39 2.36
C VAL A 196 22.43 23.42 3.14
N VAL A 197 21.98 22.16 3.29
CA VAL A 197 22.76 21.15 4.01
C VAL A 197 24.06 20.77 3.30
N LEU A 198 24.13 20.92 1.98
CA LEU A 198 25.37 20.79 1.21
C LEU A 198 26.25 22.03 1.24
N GLY A 199 25.86 23.11 1.95
CA GLY A 199 26.61 24.37 1.98
C GLY A 199 26.54 25.20 0.70
N LYS A 200 25.69 24.84 -0.25
CA LYS A 200 25.52 25.54 -1.54
C LYS A 200 24.62 26.77 -1.44
N GLU A 201 23.80 26.84 -0.39
CA GLU A 201 22.91 27.98 -0.07
C GLU A 201 23.02 28.36 1.41
N SER A 202 22.73 29.62 1.74
CA SER A 202 22.72 30.10 3.13
C SER A 202 21.51 29.53 3.90
N ALA A 203 21.73 29.14 5.15
CA ALA A 203 20.67 28.63 6.04
C ALA A 203 19.63 29.70 6.46
N SER A 204 19.98 31.00 6.34
CA SER A 204 19.06 32.09 6.69
C SER A 204 17.81 32.04 5.83
N GLY A 205 16.61 31.94 6.47
CA GLY A 205 15.31 31.92 5.78
C GLY A 205 15.01 30.63 5.01
N VAL A 206 15.65 29.49 5.34
CA VAL A 206 15.36 28.18 4.74
C VAL A 206 14.08 27.57 5.30
N PHE A 207 13.73 27.92 6.54
CA PHE A 207 12.51 27.44 7.17
C PHE A 207 11.38 28.44 6.98
N GLU A 208 10.37 28.01 6.28
CA GLU A 208 9.19 28.80 5.98
C GLU A 208 7.99 28.30 6.78
N LYS A 209 7.22 29.24 7.32
CA LYS A 209 5.99 28.92 8.04
C LYS A 209 4.90 28.50 7.04
N TYR A 210 4.29 27.36 7.28
CA TYR A 210 3.22 26.87 6.42
C TYR A 210 1.89 27.56 6.78
N LYS A 211 1.43 28.46 5.93
CA LYS A 211 0.17 29.21 6.06
C LYS A 211 0.02 29.81 7.48
N ASP A 212 -1.18 29.77 8.04
CA ASP A 212 -1.49 30.25 9.38
C ASP A 212 -1.25 29.20 10.50
N THR A 213 -0.42 28.19 10.23
CA THR A 213 -0.10 27.14 11.21
C THR A 213 1.22 27.45 11.94
N ASN A 214 1.49 26.75 13.04
CA ASN A 214 2.80 26.80 13.71
C ASN A 214 3.80 25.74 13.20
N VAL A 215 3.58 25.25 11.96
CA VAL A 215 4.52 24.35 11.29
C VAL A 215 5.49 25.17 10.46
N TYR A 216 6.78 24.94 10.70
CA TYR A 216 7.87 25.43 9.88
C TYR A 216 8.38 24.27 9.03
N THR A 217 8.70 24.53 7.77
CA THR A 217 9.11 23.47 6.83
C THR A 217 10.47 23.75 6.24
N GLY A 218 11.36 22.76 6.28
CA GLY A 218 12.61 22.71 5.52
C GLY A 218 12.43 21.79 4.32
N ILE A 219 12.10 22.34 3.16
CA ILE A 219 11.70 21.59 1.97
C ILE A 219 12.92 21.30 1.08
N CYS A 220 13.13 20.02 0.79
CA CYS A 220 14.00 19.57 -0.28
C CYS A 220 13.19 19.55 -1.59
N ARG A 221 13.68 20.27 -2.60
CA ARG A 221 12.95 20.42 -3.87
C ARG A 221 13.48 19.50 -4.95
N ASN A 222 14.78 19.24 -4.90
CA ASN A 222 15.47 18.47 -5.92
C ASN A 222 16.17 17.28 -5.25
N ARG A 223 16.18 16.18 -5.97
CA ARG A 223 17.00 15.03 -5.59
C ARG A 223 18.47 15.43 -5.50
N LEU A 224 19.14 15.03 -4.43
CA LEU A 224 20.59 15.20 -4.30
C LEU A 224 21.32 14.04 -4.98
N GLU A 225 22.49 14.33 -5.56
CA GLU A 225 23.37 13.32 -6.14
C GLU A 225 24.05 12.49 -5.05
N GLU A 226 24.40 13.16 -3.95
CA GLU A 226 25.14 12.57 -2.82
C GLU A 226 24.41 12.82 -1.49
N PRO A 227 23.30 12.07 -1.21
CA PRO A 227 22.51 12.26 0.02
C PRO A 227 23.29 12.06 1.31
N SER A 228 24.18 11.06 1.36
CA SER A 228 24.97 10.74 2.57
C SER A 228 25.89 11.89 2.99
N LEU A 229 26.42 12.69 2.03
CA LEU A 229 27.19 13.90 2.38
C LEU A 229 26.32 14.98 3.03
N ALA A 230 25.04 15.03 2.66
CA ALA A 230 24.11 15.97 3.28
C ALA A 230 23.77 15.56 4.72
N ILE A 231 23.56 14.26 4.96
CA ILE A 231 23.17 13.70 6.28
C ILE A 231 24.36 13.75 7.25
N GLY A 232 25.51 13.21 6.87
CA GLY A 232 26.71 13.18 7.71
C GLY A 232 27.44 14.52 7.82
N GLY A 233 26.93 15.57 7.17
CA GLY A 233 27.57 16.88 7.11
C GLY A 233 27.47 17.69 8.43
N GLU A 234 28.53 18.40 8.79
CA GLU A 234 28.57 19.30 9.96
C GLU A 234 27.47 20.36 9.91
N ILE A 235 27.06 20.78 8.70
CA ILE A 235 26.00 21.79 8.50
C ILE A 235 24.65 21.25 8.97
N PHE A 236 24.29 20.00 8.61
CA PHE A 236 23.03 19.38 9.04
C PHE A 236 22.98 19.28 10.57
N HIS A 237 24.05 18.76 11.20
CA HIS A 237 24.16 18.68 12.64
C HIS A 237 23.96 20.03 13.33
N ARG A 238 24.67 21.07 12.87
CA ARG A 238 24.59 22.44 13.42
C ARG A 238 23.20 23.05 13.27
N ILE A 239 22.56 22.83 12.13
CA ILE A 239 21.17 23.26 11.90
C ILE A 239 20.24 22.61 12.91
N LEU A 240 20.35 21.27 13.07
CA LEU A 240 19.47 20.51 13.95
C LEU A 240 19.64 20.95 15.41
N GLU A 241 20.85 21.10 15.90
CA GLU A 241 21.13 21.59 17.26
C GLU A 241 20.58 23.00 17.49
N THR A 242 20.71 23.89 16.52
CA THR A 242 20.11 25.22 16.59
C THR A 242 18.58 25.16 16.65
N CYS A 243 17.98 24.25 15.88
CA CYS A 243 16.54 24.07 15.88
C CYS A 243 16.01 23.43 17.16
N ARG A 244 16.76 22.53 17.80
CA ARG A 244 16.39 21.93 19.10
C ARG A 244 16.13 22.99 20.20
N THR A 245 16.83 24.11 20.17
CA THR A 245 16.64 25.18 21.15
C THR A 245 15.41 26.05 20.87
N ASN A 246 15.01 26.19 19.61
CA ASN A 246 13.97 27.11 19.17
C ASN A 246 12.62 26.46 18.85
N MET A 247 12.59 25.13 18.67
CA MET A 247 11.37 24.36 18.34
C MET A 247 10.97 23.48 19.51
N ASP A 248 9.67 23.24 19.61
CA ASP A 248 9.12 22.32 20.60
C ASP A 248 9.25 20.87 20.10
N TYR A 249 8.99 20.64 18.81
CA TYR A 249 9.20 19.35 18.13
C TYR A 249 9.87 19.55 16.77
N ILE A 250 10.67 18.56 16.37
CA ILE A 250 11.30 18.46 15.05
C ILE A 250 10.95 17.10 14.48
N ILE A 251 10.42 17.06 13.26
CA ILE A 251 10.08 15.82 12.57
C ILE A 251 10.99 15.68 11.35
N LEU A 252 11.67 14.55 11.26
CA LEU A 252 12.50 14.17 10.12
C LEU A 252 11.71 13.20 9.23
N ASP A 253 11.31 13.63 8.03
CA ASP A 253 10.77 12.73 7.00
C ASP A 253 11.94 12.09 6.26
N THR A 254 12.09 10.77 6.35
CA THR A 254 13.28 10.06 5.88
C THR A 254 12.97 9.06 4.76
N PRO A 255 13.98 8.63 3.97
CA PRO A 255 13.75 7.58 2.98
C PRO A 255 13.39 6.23 3.63
N PRO A 256 12.87 5.27 2.83
CA PRO A 256 12.56 3.93 3.33
C PRO A 256 13.82 3.16 3.73
N MET A 257 13.77 2.44 4.86
CA MET A 257 14.90 1.67 5.39
C MET A 257 15.30 0.49 4.51
N GLY A 258 14.35 -0.16 3.85
CA GLY A 258 14.63 -1.28 2.96
C GLY A 258 15.43 -0.93 1.70
N MET A 259 15.68 0.35 1.45
CA MET A 259 16.35 0.82 0.24
C MET A 259 17.72 1.45 0.50
N THR A 260 17.92 2.07 1.64
CA THR A 260 19.13 2.86 1.94
C THR A 260 19.41 2.89 3.44
N ALA A 261 20.69 3.04 3.80
CA ALA A 261 21.12 3.25 5.19
C ALA A 261 20.84 4.69 5.69
N ASP A 262 20.36 5.59 4.82
CA ASP A 262 20.20 7.01 5.16
C ASP A 262 19.25 7.22 6.36
N ALA A 263 18.21 6.39 6.49
CA ALA A 263 17.27 6.48 7.62
C ALA A 263 17.91 6.03 8.93
N GLU A 264 18.82 5.04 8.90
CA GLU A 264 19.60 4.60 10.06
C GLU A 264 20.59 5.68 10.51
N GLU A 265 21.26 6.33 9.55
CA GLU A 265 22.16 7.45 9.82
C GLU A 265 21.39 8.64 10.42
N LEU A 266 20.22 8.99 9.86
CA LEU A 266 19.34 10.03 10.38
C LEU A 266 18.78 9.67 11.77
N ALA A 267 18.61 8.39 12.08
CA ALA A 267 18.14 7.93 13.38
C ALA A 267 19.15 8.27 14.51
N GLU A 268 20.43 8.48 14.21
CA GLU A 268 21.41 8.92 15.20
C GLU A 268 21.08 10.31 15.78
N TYR A 269 20.44 11.17 14.99
CA TYR A 269 20.03 12.51 15.40
C TYR A 269 18.63 12.53 16.08
N ALA A 270 17.87 11.44 16.00
CA ALA A 270 16.52 11.38 16.52
C ALA A 270 16.47 10.86 17.97
N ASP A 271 15.57 11.42 18.77
CA ASP A 271 15.28 10.97 20.14
C ASP A 271 14.26 9.80 20.13
N ALA A 272 13.42 9.73 19.09
CA ALA A 272 12.45 8.66 18.88
C ALA A 272 12.19 8.43 17.39
N ALA A 273 11.68 7.24 17.07
CA ALA A 273 11.32 6.85 15.71
C ALA A 273 9.90 6.28 15.65
N VAL A 274 9.20 6.58 14.56
CA VAL A 274 7.90 6.01 14.19
C VAL A 274 7.99 5.38 12.83
N LEU A 275 7.55 4.13 12.73
CA LEU A 275 7.51 3.39 11.47
C LEU A 275 6.11 3.44 10.86
N SER A 276 6.00 3.89 9.62
CA SER A 276 4.77 3.79 8.82
C SER A 276 4.71 2.43 8.16
N VAL A 277 3.68 1.65 8.42
CA VAL A 277 3.47 0.32 7.88
C VAL A 277 2.16 0.30 7.12
N ARG A 278 2.19 -0.09 5.84
CA ARG A 278 0.99 -0.18 5.01
C ARG A 278 0.37 -1.57 5.10
N GLN A 279 -0.97 -1.61 5.15
CA GLN A 279 -1.71 -2.88 5.05
C GLN A 279 -1.30 -3.67 3.80
N ASP A 280 -0.95 -4.94 4.00
CA ASP A 280 -0.54 -5.89 2.97
C ASP A 280 0.60 -5.37 2.07
N GLY A 281 1.47 -4.52 2.61
CA GLY A 281 2.59 -3.88 1.92
C GLY A 281 3.81 -4.77 1.84
N VAL A 282 4.55 -4.85 2.93
CA VAL A 282 5.81 -5.57 3.07
C VAL A 282 5.67 -6.80 3.97
N LEU A 283 6.67 -7.67 3.97
CA LEU A 283 6.68 -8.86 4.82
C LEU A 283 6.84 -8.48 6.29
N THR A 284 6.20 -9.23 7.16
CA THR A 284 6.29 -9.07 8.63
C THR A 284 7.74 -9.07 9.11
N ARG A 285 8.57 -9.96 8.56
CA ARG A 285 9.99 -10.04 8.89
C ARG A 285 10.72 -8.73 8.57
N ASP A 286 10.50 -8.16 7.41
CA ASP A 286 11.20 -6.94 6.97
C ASP A 286 10.82 -5.73 7.86
N ILE A 287 9.60 -5.74 8.43
CA ILE A 287 9.16 -4.72 9.40
C ILE A 287 9.93 -4.89 10.71
N ASN A 288 10.03 -6.11 11.24
CA ASN A 288 10.73 -6.39 12.49
C ASN A 288 12.24 -6.16 12.34
N ASP A 289 12.83 -6.56 11.22
CA ASP A 289 14.24 -6.27 10.90
C ASP A 289 14.53 -4.75 10.90
N ALA A 290 13.58 -3.93 10.38
CA ALA A 290 13.71 -2.47 10.41
C ALA A 290 13.58 -1.90 11.83
N ILE A 291 12.69 -2.45 12.66
CA ILE A 291 12.54 -2.07 14.07
C ILE A 291 13.84 -2.39 14.84
N ASP A 292 14.39 -3.58 14.63
CA ASP A 292 15.62 -4.02 15.27
C ASP A 292 16.81 -3.14 14.85
N ALA A 293 16.90 -2.78 13.57
CA ALA A 293 17.96 -1.88 13.08
C ALA A 293 17.89 -0.49 13.74
N LEU A 294 16.66 0.08 13.88
CA LEU A 294 16.49 1.37 14.56
C LEU A 294 16.77 1.31 16.06
N ASN A 295 16.56 0.16 16.69
CA ASN A 295 16.79 -0.06 18.12
C ASN A 295 18.18 -0.59 18.44
N GLN A 296 19.04 -0.81 17.45
CA GLN A 296 20.35 -1.48 17.63
C GLN A 296 21.25 -0.82 18.68
N LYS A 297 21.28 0.52 18.74
CA LYS A 297 22.11 1.28 19.69
C LYS A 297 21.33 1.68 20.94
N GLU A 298 20.08 2.02 20.77
CA GLU A 298 19.17 2.55 21.78
C GLU A 298 17.73 2.29 21.36
N GLU A 299 16.83 2.01 22.28
CA GLU A 299 15.41 1.80 21.99
C GLU A 299 14.77 3.12 21.51
N LYS A 300 14.80 3.35 20.19
CA LYS A 300 14.29 4.57 19.56
C LYS A 300 12.87 4.42 19.04
N VAL A 301 12.45 3.22 18.62
CA VAL A 301 11.13 2.99 18.06
C VAL A 301 10.07 3.12 19.18
N ILE A 302 9.28 4.19 19.11
CA ILE A 302 8.17 4.42 20.04
C ILE A 302 6.87 3.76 19.56
N GLY A 303 6.87 3.17 18.39
CA GLY A 303 5.77 2.39 17.83
C GLY A 303 5.59 2.61 16.34
N CYS A 304 4.57 1.93 15.80
CA CYS A 304 4.24 1.96 14.39
C CYS A 304 2.85 2.52 14.13
N VAL A 305 2.64 3.07 12.95
CA VAL A 305 1.34 3.50 12.44
C VAL A 305 0.92 2.58 11.30
N PHE A 306 -0.23 1.91 11.47
CA PHE A 306 -0.77 1.01 10.47
C PHE A 306 -1.68 1.78 9.50
N GLY A 307 -1.18 2.01 8.30
CA GLY A 307 -1.77 2.92 7.32
C GLY A 307 -2.48 2.24 6.15
N ASN A 308 -3.33 3.02 5.49
CA ASN A 308 -4.07 2.61 4.29
C ASN A 308 -4.94 1.36 4.50
N VAL A 309 -5.54 1.24 5.68
CA VAL A 309 -6.31 0.08 6.10
C VAL A 309 -7.70 0.11 5.49
N TYR A 310 -8.05 -0.95 4.79
CA TYR A 310 -9.40 -1.15 4.26
C TYR A 310 -10.24 -1.88 5.30
N PRO A 311 -11.43 -1.35 5.66
CA PRO A 311 -12.33 -2.04 6.58
C PRO A 311 -12.70 -3.41 6.04
N GLY A 312 -12.67 -4.42 6.89
CA GLY A 312 -13.04 -5.79 6.58
C GLY A 312 -14.47 -5.93 6.07
N PHE A 313 -14.78 -7.03 5.38
CA PHE A 313 -16.12 -7.24 4.82
C PHE A 313 -17.23 -7.21 5.90
N GLY A 314 -16.95 -7.69 7.10
CA GLY A 314 -17.87 -7.65 8.26
C GLY A 314 -18.08 -6.25 8.84
N GLU A 315 -17.02 -5.41 8.86
CA GLU A 315 -17.08 -4.04 9.36
C GLU A 315 -17.82 -3.10 8.39
N ARG A 316 -17.80 -3.39 7.09
CA ARG A 316 -18.58 -2.65 6.08
C ARG A 316 -20.08 -2.82 6.26
N ILE A 317 -20.53 -3.98 6.73
CA ILE A 317 -21.95 -4.27 6.99
C ILE A 317 -22.39 -3.62 8.30
N GLY A 318 -21.54 -3.59 9.33
CA GLY A 318 -21.83 -2.95 10.62
C GLY A 318 -21.88 -1.42 10.58
N ASN A 319 -21.06 -0.79 9.75
CA ASN A 319 -21.01 0.68 9.62
C ASN A 319 -22.13 1.27 8.72
N SER A 320 -23.01 0.43 8.12
CA SER A 320 -24.21 0.91 7.42
C SER A 320 -25.31 1.36 8.39
N TYR A 321 -25.21 1.02 9.68
CA TYR A 321 -26.17 1.44 10.70
C TYR A 321 -25.40 2.01 11.91
N GLY A 322 -25.33 3.34 11.98
CA GLY A 322 -25.18 4.09 13.23
C GLY A 322 -23.76 4.32 13.71
N TYR A 323 -23.47 5.57 14.00
CA TYR A 323 -22.40 6.03 14.85
C TYR A 323 -22.47 5.34 16.24
N GLY A 324 -21.80 4.21 16.38
CA GLY A 324 -21.71 3.48 17.65
C GLY A 324 -20.36 3.77 18.32
N TYR A 325 -20.34 4.69 19.29
CA TYR A 325 -19.27 4.81 20.26
C TYR A 325 -19.26 3.55 21.14
N GLY A 326 -18.45 2.58 20.79
CA GLY A 326 -18.17 1.43 21.64
C GLY A 326 -17.16 1.81 22.73
N TYR A 327 -17.59 2.49 23.79
CA TYR A 327 -16.86 2.48 25.05
C TYR A 327 -17.02 1.09 25.65
N GLY A 328 -15.98 0.27 25.58
CA GLY A 328 -15.86 -0.94 26.40
C GLY A 328 -15.78 -0.57 27.86
N LEU A 329 -16.91 -0.38 28.52
CA LEU A 329 -17.00 -0.37 29.99
C LEU A 329 -16.81 -1.82 30.45
N SER A 330 -15.62 -2.15 30.92
CA SER A 330 -15.42 -3.34 31.74
C SER A 330 -16.19 -3.11 33.06
N LEU A 331 -17.33 -3.81 33.18
CA LEU A 331 -18.02 -3.94 34.45
C LEU A 331 -17.13 -4.73 35.40
N ILE A 332 -16.48 -4.00 36.33
CA ILE A 332 -15.91 -4.60 37.52
C ILE A 332 -17.09 -5.02 38.38
N HIS A 333 -17.36 -6.31 38.49
CA HIS A 333 -18.21 -6.85 39.50
C HIS A 333 -17.54 -6.66 40.86
N ILE A 334 -18.06 -5.72 41.62
CA ILE A 334 -17.85 -5.69 43.07
C ILE A 334 -18.93 -6.59 43.67
N SER A 335 -18.53 -7.75 44.18
CA SER A 335 -19.35 -8.58 45.05
C SER A 335 -18.99 -8.24 46.49
N GLU A 336 -20.02 -7.93 47.24
CA GLU A 336 -19.99 -7.88 48.70
C GLU A 336 -19.53 -9.19 49.34
#